data_05c0695313eb753c67d37d5cf6a39161
#
_entry.id   05c0695313eb753c67d37d5cf6a39161
#
_cell.length_a   1.000
_cell.length_b   1.000
_cell.length_c   1.000
_cell.angle_alpha   90.00
_cell.angle_beta   90.00
_cell.angle_gamma   90.00
#
_symmetry.space_group_name_H-M   'P 1'
#
loop_
_entity.id
_entity.type
_entity.pdbx_description
1 polymer ?
#
loop_
_entity_poly.entity_id
_entity_poly.type
_entity_poly.pdbx_seq_one_letter_code
_entity_poly.pdbx_strand_id
1 'polypeptide(L)'
;MPERPEPWQNATKPAVSLLDRLAAFISPEPDSRTELLEILHDAQERKLIDSECLSMIEGVFKVFESAVRDIMVPRSQMYVIDITRPIDEWIGNVIENGHSRYPAVEGETDEVIGILHAKDLLHYHEEGFSVREILHPAVFIPESKRLNVLLRDFRNNHNHMAIVIDEFGSISGLVTIEDVLEQIVGDIEDEFDEEEDEDKIVPLKAGTNGPRWRIPALTEMEDFNKTLGTGLEYNRVDTIGGFVANHLGRVPHKGDTFDIGDLHFEVLRADARQLHTLLVEKNAAMQEKNPVTL
;
A
#
# COMPACT_ATOMS: atom_id res chain seq x y z
N MET A 1 67.00 0.95 3.66
CA MET A 1 66.25 -0.23 3.19
C MET A 1 65.14 0.29 2.31
N PRO A 2 65.11 0.04 1.00
CA PRO A 2 64.03 0.45 0.15
C PRO A 2 62.84 -0.52 0.30
N GLU A 3 61.66 0.04 0.48
CA GLU A 3 60.38 -0.67 0.59
C GLU A 3 60.09 -1.43 -0.74
N ARG A 4 59.65 -2.69 -0.61
CA ARG A 4 59.19 -3.49 -1.75
C ARG A 4 57.82 -3.02 -2.18
N PRO A 5 57.56 -2.77 -3.48
CA PRO A 5 56.25 -2.46 -3.96
C PRO A 5 55.33 -3.69 -3.84
N GLU A 6 54.08 -3.44 -3.41
CA GLU A 6 53.01 -4.43 -3.22
C GLU A 6 52.59 -5.09 -4.55
N PRO A 7 52.23 -6.41 -4.58
CA PRO A 7 52.14 -7.21 -5.82
C PRO A 7 50.86 -7.03 -6.64
N TRP A 8 49.96 -6.07 -6.33
CA TRP A 8 48.64 -5.94 -6.99
C TRP A 8 48.44 -4.67 -7.80
N GLN A 9 49.53 -3.86 -8.07
CA GLN A 9 49.43 -2.63 -8.87
C GLN A 9 49.54 -2.82 -10.39
N ASN A 10 49.67 -4.03 -10.91
CA ASN A 10 49.75 -4.29 -12.35
C ASN A 10 48.70 -5.30 -12.84
N ALA A 11 47.43 -5.07 -12.54
CA ALA A 11 46.37 -5.71 -13.32
C ALA A 11 46.21 -4.97 -14.66
N THR A 12 46.97 -5.40 -15.67
CA THR A 12 46.73 -5.06 -17.07
C THR A 12 45.28 -5.47 -17.38
N LYS A 13 44.43 -4.51 -17.75
CA LYS A 13 43.10 -4.79 -18.30
C LYS A 13 43.25 -5.82 -19.43
N PRO A 14 42.51 -6.94 -19.39
CA PRO A 14 42.58 -7.90 -20.49
C PRO A 14 42.19 -7.19 -21.77
N ALA A 15 42.99 -7.39 -22.83
CA ALA A 15 42.69 -6.87 -24.15
C ALA A 15 41.37 -7.50 -24.60
N VAL A 16 40.32 -6.67 -24.75
CA VAL A 16 38.98 -7.08 -25.21
C VAL A 16 39.18 -7.70 -26.59
N SER A 17 38.89 -8.99 -26.73
CA SER A 17 39.03 -9.78 -27.94
C SER A 17 38.14 -9.20 -29.05
N LEU A 18 38.50 -9.36 -30.32
CA LEU A 18 37.66 -8.99 -31.46
C LEU A 18 36.29 -9.72 -31.39
N LEU A 19 36.26 -10.92 -30.82
CA LEU A 19 35.03 -11.68 -30.56
C LEU A 19 34.16 -11.02 -29.47
N ASP A 20 34.76 -10.46 -28.41
CA ASP A 20 34.03 -9.73 -27.36
C ASP A 20 33.44 -8.41 -27.91
N ARG A 21 34.15 -7.76 -28.85
CA ARG A 21 33.62 -6.57 -29.57
C ARG A 21 32.47 -6.91 -30.51
N LEU A 22 32.51 -8.07 -31.17
CA LEU A 22 31.42 -8.57 -32.01
C LEU A 22 30.25 -9.06 -31.14
N ALA A 23 30.51 -9.69 -30.01
CA ALA A 23 29.47 -10.08 -29.05
C ALA A 23 28.74 -8.86 -28.43
N ALA A 24 29.47 -7.79 -28.09
CA ALA A 24 28.92 -6.51 -27.64
C ALA A 24 28.05 -5.80 -28.71
N PHE A 25 28.29 -6.06 -30.01
CA PHE A 25 27.44 -5.59 -31.10
C PHE A 25 26.16 -6.41 -31.29
N ILE A 26 26.15 -7.66 -30.79
CA ILE A 26 25.03 -8.62 -30.94
C ILE A 26 24.15 -8.64 -29.67
N SER A 27 24.69 -8.24 -28.52
CA SER A 27 23.98 -8.07 -27.26
C SER A 27 24.37 -6.72 -26.66
N PRO A 28 23.69 -5.64 -27.00
CA PRO A 28 23.98 -4.34 -26.41
C PRO A 28 23.76 -4.43 -24.90
N GLU A 29 24.80 -4.07 -24.13
CA GLU A 29 24.63 -3.86 -22.70
C GLU A 29 23.61 -2.73 -22.49
N PRO A 30 22.67 -2.84 -21.55
CA PRO A 30 21.66 -1.80 -21.35
C PRO A 30 22.35 -0.50 -20.92
N ASP A 31 22.17 0.55 -21.69
CA ASP A 31 22.73 1.88 -21.42
C ASP A 31 21.77 2.76 -20.61
N SER A 32 20.54 2.31 -20.42
CA SER A 32 19.50 3.03 -19.71
C SER A 32 18.68 2.12 -18.78
N ARG A 33 18.02 2.73 -17.79
CA ARG A 33 17.08 2.02 -16.94
C ARG A 33 15.92 1.43 -17.74
N THR A 34 15.42 2.14 -18.74
CA THR A 34 14.34 1.67 -19.62
C THR A 34 14.72 0.39 -20.34
N GLU A 35 15.91 0.33 -20.92
CA GLU A 35 16.43 -0.88 -21.56
C GLU A 35 16.61 -2.03 -20.56
N LEU A 36 17.04 -1.72 -19.32
CA LEU A 36 17.13 -2.74 -18.27
C LEU A 36 15.75 -3.30 -17.91
N LEU A 37 14.72 -2.46 -17.82
CA LEU A 37 13.35 -2.89 -17.58
C LEU A 37 12.82 -3.74 -18.75
N GLU A 38 13.08 -3.38 -20.00
CA GLU A 38 12.71 -4.18 -21.17
C GLU A 38 13.33 -5.59 -21.11
N ILE A 39 14.60 -5.69 -20.69
CA ILE A 39 15.27 -7.00 -20.53
C ILE A 39 14.59 -7.82 -19.40
N LEU A 40 14.15 -7.18 -18.32
CA LEU A 40 13.45 -7.86 -17.21
C LEU A 40 12.06 -8.31 -17.65
N HIS A 41 11.34 -7.53 -18.43
CA HIS A 41 10.06 -7.93 -19.03
C HIS A 41 10.24 -9.13 -19.99
N ASP A 42 11.25 -9.11 -20.87
CA ASP A 42 11.57 -10.26 -21.71
C ASP A 42 11.91 -11.52 -20.89
N ALA A 43 12.59 -11.33 -19.75
CA ALA A 43 12.91 -12.44 -18.85
C ALA A 43 11.64 -13.01 -18.20
N GLN A 44 10.67 -12.19 -17.83
CA GLN A 44 9.39 -12.60 -17.29
C GLN A 44 8.56 -13.34 -18.35
N GLU A 45 8.46 -12.82 -19.60
CA GLU A 45 7.77 -13.53 -20.69
C GLU A 45 8.36 -14.92 -20.96
N ARG A 46 9.68 -15.05 -20.79
CA ARG A 46 10.40 -16.32 -20.92
C ARG A 46 10.33 -17.19 -19.66
N LYS A 47 9.58 -16.77 -18.64
CA LYS A 47 9.41 -17.47 -17.34
C LYS A 47 10.74 -17.73 -16.60
N LEU A 48 11.71 -16.83 -16.72
CA LEU A 48 12.97 -16.84 -15.97
C LEU A 48 12.81 -16.17 -14.61
N ILE A 49 11.90 -15.21 -14.50
CA ILE A 49 11.40 -14.59 -13.27
C ILE A 49 9.86 -14.59 -13.34
N ASP A 50 9.20 -14.59 -12.19
CA ASP A 50 7.75 -14.45 -12.09
C ASP A 50 7.32 -12.97 -12.12
N SER A 51 6.01 -12.74 -12.19
CA SER A 51 5.42 -11.40 -12.22
C SER A 51 5.67 -10.64 -10.93
N GLU A 52 5.63 -11.32 -9.79
CA GLU A 52 5.86 -10.74 -8.47
C GLU A 52 7.30 -10.22 -8.34
N CYS A 53 8.28 -11.04 -8.72
CA CYS A 53 9.68 -10.64 -8.73
C CYS A 53 9.92 -9.40 -9.62
N LEU A 54 9.31 -9.37 -10.82
CA LEU A 54 9.41 -8.21 -11.71
C LEU A 54 8.81 -6.96 -11.05
N SER A 55 7.61 -7.07 -10.48
CA SER A 55 6.94 -5.96 -9.77
C SER A 55 7.78 -5.42 -8.61
N MET A 56 8.39 -6.30 -7.80
CA MET A 56 9.30 -5.88 -6.74
C MET A 56 10.52 -5.11 -7.27
N ILE A 57 11.10 -5.54 -8.39
CA ILE A 57 12.24 -4.84 -9.01
C ILE A 57 11.81 -3.45 -9.49
N GLU A 58 10.64 -3.32 -10.11
CA GLU A 58 10.07 -2.04 -10.51
C GLU A 58 9.79 -1.14 -9.30
N GLY A 59 9.26 -1.71 -8.21
CA GLY A 59 9.06 -1.03 -6.93
C GLY A 59 10.36 -0.48 -6.34
N VAL A 60 11.45 -1.25 -6.40
CA VAL A 60 12.78 -0.74 -6.00
C VAL A 60 13.15 0.50 -6.82
N PHE A 61 13.01 0.48 -8.14
CA PHE A 61 13.29 1.64 -8.98
C PHE A 61 12.42 2.85 -8.61
N LYS A 62 11.13 2.61 -8.34
CA LYS A 62 10.18 3.65 -7.89
C LYS A 62 10.64 4.33 -6.61
N VAL A 63 11.09 3.56 -5.60
CA VAL A 63 11.61 4.09 -4.31
C VAL A 63 12.83 4.98 -4.51
N PHE A 64 13.70 4.70 -5.50
CA PHE A 64 14.85 5.56 -5.80
C PHE A 64 14.47 6.88 -6.47
N GLU A 65 13.31 6.96 -7.11
CA GLU A 65 12.83 8.15 -7.83
C GLU A 65 11.89 9.02 -7.00
N SER A 66 11.14 8.42 -6.07
CA SER A 66 10.10 9.07 -5.30
C SER A 66 10.64 9.82 -4.07
N ALA A 67 9.87 10.79 -3.61
CA ALA A 67 10.08 11.54 -2.40
C ALA A 67 9.01 11.20 -1.35
N VAL A 68 9.22 11.60 -0.10
CA VAL A 68 8.31 11.35 1.02
C VAL A 68 6.89 11.88 0.75
N ARG A 69 6.76 13.06 0.14
CA ARG A 69 5.46 13.67 -0.20
C ARG A 69 4.59 12.80 -1.12
N ASP A 70 5.20 11.89 -1.87
CA ASP A 70 4.50 11.07 -2.86
C ASP A 70 3.75 9.88 -2.21
N ILE A 71 4.13 9.53 -0.95
CA ILE A 71 3.58 8.37 -0.22
C ILE A 71 3.13 8.68 1.20
N MET A 72 3.43 9.88 1.75
CA MET A 72 3.10 10.21 3.12
C MET A 72 1.58 10.20 3.36
N VAL A 73 1.17 9.85 4.58
CA VAL A 73 -0.17 10.11 5.08
C VAL A 73 -0.30 11.61 5.33
N PRO A 74 -1.18 12.33 4.61
CA PRO A 74 -1.31 13.77 4.75
C PRO A 74 -1.87 14.15 6.13
N ARG A 75 -1.56 15.38 6.59
CA ARG A 75 -1.97 15.90 7.91
C ARG A 75 -3.45 15.69 8.23
N SER A 76 -4.33 15.86 7.22
CA SER A 76 -5.78 15.72 7.38
C SER A 76 -6.26 14.28 7.66
N GLN A 77 -5.41 13.29 7.39
CA GLN A 77 -5.71 11.86 7.58
C GLN A 77 -4.94 11.25 8.74
N MET A 78 -4.11 12.04 9.44
CA MET A 78 -3.35 11.55 10.58
C MET A 78 -4.26 11.33 11.79
N TYR A 79 -4.11 10.17 12.42
CA TYR A 79 -4.65 9.94 13.76
C TYR A 79 -3.64 10.44 14.80
N VAL A 80 -4.00 11.50 15.52
CA VAL A 80 -3.17 12.10 16.58
C VAL A 80 -3.83 11.95 17.93
N ILE A 81 -3.04 11.80 18.98
CA ILE A 81 -3.52 11.69 20.37
C ILE A 81 -3.25 13.01 21.09
N ASP A 82 -4.32 13.67 21.55
CA ASP A 82 -4.22 14.83 22.43
C ASP A 82 -4.06 14.36 23.88
N ILE A 83 -2.84 14.47 24.41
CA ILE A 83 -2.52 14.02 25.78
C ILE A 83 -3.11 14.91 26.88
N THR A 84 -3.72 16.05 26.57
CA THR A 84 -4.45 16.87 27.55
C THR A 84 -5.82 16.31 27.87
N ARG A 85 -6.36 15.44 27.03
CA ARG A 85 -7.62 14.74 27.25
C ARG A 85 -7.44 13.47 28.08
N PRO A 86 -8.45 13.10 28.90
CA PRO A 86 -8.44 11.83 29.60
C PRO A 86 -8.25 10.64 28.65
N ILE A 87 -7.49 9.62 29.09
CA ILE A 87 -7.21 8.43 28.28
C ILE A 87 -8.51 7.75 27.82
N ASP A 88 -9.52 7.69 28.66
CA ASP A 88 -10.81 7.04 28.37
C ASP A 88 -11.54 7.67 27.17
N GLU A 89 -11.22 8.90 26.78
CA GLU A 89 -11.83 9.58 25.64
C GLU A 89 -11.24 9.14 24.29
N TRP A 90 -9.99 8.67 24.25
CA TRP A 90 -9.30 8.34 23.01
C TRP A 90 -8.79 6.90 22.91
N ILE A 91 -8.72 6.15 24.02
CA ILE A 91 -8.20 4.78 23.99
C ILE A 91 -9.05 3.86 23.11
N GLY A 92 -10.38 4.09 23.06
CA GLY A 92 -11.28 3.36 22.17
C GLY A 92 -10.86 3.50 20.69
N ASN A 93 -10.50 4.71 20.27
CA ASN A 93 -10.06 4.98 18.91
C ASN A 93 -8.69 4.31 18.60
N VAL A 94 -7.79 4.23 19.59
CA VAL A 94 -6.52 3.51 19.45
C VAL A 94 -6.75 2.02 19.20
N ILE A 95 -7.71 1.42 19.92
CA ILE A 95 -8.06 0.01 19.79
C ILE A 95 -8.73 -0.25 18.42
N GLU A 96 -9.66 0.62 18.01
CA GLU A 96 -10.41 0.48 16.75
C GLU A 96 -9.52 0.65 15.53
N ASN A 97 -8.64 1.66 15.53
CA ASN A 97 -7.73 1.92 14.42
C ASN A 97 -6.56 0.92 14.33
N GLY A 98 -6.19 0.30 15.46
CA GLY A 98 -5.19 -0.77 15.49
C GLY A 98 -3.75 -0.39 15.12
N HIS A 99 -3.43 0.92 14.98
CA HIS A 99 -2.07 1.33 14.66
C HIS A 99 -1.10 1.09 15.82
N SER A 100 0.14 0.78 15.51
CA SER A 100 1.18 0.56 16.51
C SER A 100 1.74 1.84 17.11
N ARG A 101 1.65 2.97 16.40
CA ARG A 101 2.26 4.26 16.78
C ARG A 101 1.33 5.42 16.44
N TYR A 102 1.27 6.38 17.35
CA TYR A 102 0.44 7.58 17.21
C TYR A 102 1.25 8.82 17.51
N PRO A 103 1.26 9.86 16.66
CA PRO A 103 1.76 11.16 17.02
C PRO A 103 0.96 11.73 18.20
N ALA A 104 1.64 12.26 19.20
CA ALA A 104 1.05 12.88 20.36
C ALA A 104 1.16 14.41 20.26
N VAL A 105 0.07 15.11 20.53
CA VAL A 105 -0.03 16.57 20.55
C VAL A 105 -0.51 17.04 21.92
N GLU A 106 -0.37 18.34 22.18
CA GLU A 106 -0.83 18.97 23.43
C GLU A 106 -1.87 20.07 23.12
N GLY A 107 -3.14 19.74 23.32
CA GLY A 107 -4.26 20.61 23.05
C GLY A 107 -4.47 20.88 21.55
N GLU A 108 -4.93 22.10 21.22
CA GLU A 108 -5.21 22.52 19.84
C GLU A 108 -3.95 22.88 19.05
N THR A 109 -2.75 22.61 19.56
CA THR A 109 -1.51 22.90 18.85
C THR A 109 -1.26 21.84 17.77
N ASP A 110 -0.84 22.31 16.59
CA ASP A 110 -0.37 21.41 15.52
C ASP A 110 1.05 20.89 15.77
N GLU A 111 1.56 21.03 16.99
CA GLU A 111 2.91 20.61 17.36
C GLU A 111 2.90 19.20 17.91
N VAL A 112 3.62 18.29 17.23
CA VAL A 112 3.85 16.91 17.71
C VAL A 112 4.95 16.94 18.76
N ILE A 113 4.60 16.54 20.00
CA ILE A 113 5.52 16.52 21.16
C ILE A 113 6.23 15.18 21.33
N GLY A 114 5.78 14.12 20.64
CA GLY A 114 6.34 12.78 20.71
C GLY A 114 5.50 11.75 19.97
N ILE A 115 5.92 10.49 20.04
CA ILE A 115 5.22 9.34 19.47
C ILE A 115 4.80 8.42 20.61
N LEU A 116 3.51 8.12 20.69
CA LEU A 116 2.94 7.12 21.60
C LEU A 116 2.98 5.76 20.91
N HIS A 117 3.56 4.76 21.56
CA HIS A 117 3.43 3.38 21.13
C HIS A 117 2.22 2.73 21.79
N ALA A 118 1.32 2.14 21.00
CA ALA A 118 0.12 1.50 21.52
C ALA A 118 0.41 0.42 22.58
N LYS A 119 1.51 -0.31 22.44
CA LYS A 119 1.94 -1.34 23.40
C LYS A 119 2.26 -0.78 24.79
N ASP A 120 2.72 0.48 24.87
CA ASP A 120 3.11 1.10 26.13
C ASP A 120 1.85 1.48 26.96
N LEU A 121 0.67 1.48 26.34
CA LEU A 121 -0.63 1.64 27.03
C LEU A 121 -1.07 0.39 27.81
N LEU A 122 -0.40 -0.75 27.69
CA LEU A 122 -0.75 -1.95 28.47
C LEU A 122 -0.68 -1.71 29.98
N HIS A 123 0.06 -0.69 30.43
CA HIS A 123 0.24 -0.29 31.83
C HIS A 123 -0.64 0.89 32.25
N TYR A 124 -1.60 1.36 31.40
CA TYR A 124 -2.33 2.59 31.68
C TYR A 124 -3.22 2.57 32.94
N HIS A 125 -3.51 1.39 33.47
CA HIS A 125 -4.26 1.21 34.72
C HIS A 125 -3.38 1.29 35.99
N GLU A 126 -2.05 1.38 35.85
CA GLU A 126 -1.15 1.45 36.97
C GLU A 126 -1.24 2.83 37.67
N GLU A 127 -1.15 2.82 39.01
CA GLU A 127 -1.21 4.05 39.79
C GLU A 127 -0.01 4.95 39.45
N GLY A 128 -0.28 6.20 39.10
CA GLY A 128 0.75 7.17 38.72
C GLY A 128 1.11 7.14 37.23
N PHE A 129 0.41 6.37 36.39
CA PHE A 129 0.66 6.34 34.94
C PHE A 129 0.51 7.74 34.31
N SER A 130 1.49 8.11 33.49
CA SER A 130 1.51 9.39 32.75
C SER A 130 1.85 9.13 31.28
N VAL A 131 0.94 9.49 30.37
CA VAL A 131 1.17 9.37 28.92
C VAL A 131 2.42 10.13 28.49
N ARG A 132 2.68 11.31 29.07
CA ARG A 132 3.83 12.14 28.75
C ARG A 132 5.17 11.44 29.01
N GLU A 133 5.24 10.61 30.05
CA GLU A 133 6.49 9.93 30.45
C GLU A 133 6.83 8.75 29.52
N ILE A 134 5.85 8.21 28.81
CA ILE A 134 6.04 7.08 27.90
C ILE A 134 6.18 7.51 26.44
N LEU A 135 6.14 8.84 26.14
CA LEU A 135 6.32 9.32 24.78
C LEU A 135 7.77 9.10 24.31
N HIS A 136 7.89 8.54 23.11
CA HIS A 136 9.14 8.42 22.41
C HIS A 136 9.44 9.69 21.61
N PRO A 137 10.73 10.06 21.40
CA PRO A 137 11.08 11.21 20.58
C PRO A 137 10.55 11.10 19.15
N ALA A 138 9.91 12.16 18.65
CA ALA A 138 9.50 12.25 17.26
C ALA A 138 10.70 12.60 16.37
N VAL A 139 10.77 11.97 15.20
CA VAL A 139 11.74 12.31 14.14
C VAL A 139 11.04 13.16 13.10
N PHE A 140 11.60 14.31 12.78
CA PHE A 140 11.05 15.23 11.77
C PHE A 140 11.89 15.17 10.50
N ILE A 141 11.24 15.09 9.34
CA ILE A 141 11.89 15.03 8.05
C ILE A 141 11.19 15.94 7.03
N PRO A 142 11.91 16.52 6.07
CA PRO A 142 11.29 17.31 5.02
C PRO A 142 10.54 16.41 4.01
N GLU A 143 9.43 16.90 3.47
CA GLU A 143 8.62 16.20 2.47
C GLU A 143 9.37 15.92 1.14
N SER A 144 10.42 16.70 0.85
CA SER A 144 11.28 16.50 -0.34
C SER A 144 12.33 15.41 -0.18
N LYS A 145 12.45 14.77 1.00
CA LYS A 145 13.44 13.71 1.24
C LYS A 145 13.17 12.51 0.34
N ARG A 146 14.23 11.94 -0.26
CA ARG A 146 14.12 10.75 -1.09
C ARG A 146 13.82 9.51 -0.27
N LEU A 147 12.94 8.62 -0.80
CA LEU A 147 12.51 7.41 -0.08
C LEU A 147 13.64 6.43 0.19
N ASN A 148 14.58 6.24 -0.74
CA ASN A 148 15.74 5.38 -0.54
C ASN A 148 16.66 5.86 0.60
N VAL A 149 16.73 7.19 0.82
CA VAL A 149 17.47 7.78 1.94
C VAL A 149 16.70 7.57 3.24
N LEU A 150 15.38 7.81 3.21
CA LEU A 150 14.51 7.59 4.37
C LEU A 150 14.55 6.14 4.83
N LEU A 151 14.43 5.17 3.92
CA LEU A 151 14.49 3.74 4.24
C LEU A 151 15.80 3.37 4.94
N ARG A 152 16.92 3.93 4.46
CA ARG A 152 18.22 3.72 5.10
C ARG A 152 18.27 4.34 6.50
N ASP A 153 17.69 5.53 6.69
CA ASP A 153 17.67 6.20 7.98
C ASP A 153 16.78 5.44 8.98
N PHE A 154 15.62 4.96 8.57
CA PHE A 154 14.76 4.10 9.39
C PHE A 154 15.51 2.85 9.88
N ARG A 155 16.22 2.15 8.98
CA ARG A 155 16.99 0.96 9.33
C ARG A 155 18.14 1.26 10.29
N ASN A 156 18.90 2.34 10.05
CA ASN A 156 20.07 2.67 10.85
C ASN A 156 19.71 3.13 12.27
N ASN A 157 18.59 3.86 12.40
CA ASN A 157 18.16 4.46 13.66
C ASN A 157 17.08 3.63 14.38
N HIS A 158 16.66 2.50 13.80
CA HIS A 158 15.57 1.65 14.32
C HIS A 158 14.25 2.42 14.53
N ASN A 159 14.01 3.43 13.71
CA ASN A 159 12.78 4.18 13.71
C ASN A 159 11.81 3.58 12.68
N HIS A 160 10.51 3.62 12.99
CA HIS A 160 9.46 3.10 12.12
C HIS A 160 8.48 4.18 11.68
N MET A 161 8.56 5.39 12.24
CA MET A 161 7.69 6.50 11.89
C MET A 161 8.48 7.80 11.91
N ALA A 162 8.16 8.71 11.00
CA ALA A 162 8.66 10.08 10.98
C ALA A 162 7.52 11.05 10.69
N ILE A 163 7.59 12.24 11.33
CA ILE A 163 6.69 13.36 11.07
C ILE A 163 7.27 14.15 9.91
N VAL A 164 6.43 14.44 8.93
CA VAL A 164 6.81 15.17 7.72
C VAL A 164 6.50 16.63 7.88
N ILE A 165 7.46 17.49 7.55
CA ILE A 165 7.35 18.95 7.63
C ILE A 165 7.57 19.60 6.26
N ASP A 166 6.86 20.70 6.03
CA ASP A 166 7.02 21.57 4.87
C ASP A 166 8.24 22.51 5.00
N GLU A 167 8.43 23.41 4.03
CA GLU A 167 9.52 24.39 3.99
C GLU A 167 9.41 25.47 5.09
N PHE A 168 8.23 25.59 5.70
CA PHE A 168 7.95 26.56 6.76
C PHE A 168 8.05 25.93 8.16
N GLY A 169 8.30 24.61 8.24
CA GLY A 169 8.36 23.85 9.48
C GLY A 169 6.99 23.39 9.99
N SER A 170 5.92 23.56 9.19
CA SER A 170 4.58 23.07 9.54
C SER A 170 4.45 21.59 9.24
N ILE A 171 3.62 20.87 9.99
CA ILE A 171 3.39 19.44 9.79
C ILE A 171 2.56 19.23 8.52
N SER A 172 3.15 18.56 7.52
CA SER A 172 2.48 18.14 6.27
C SER A 172 1.84 16.77 6.39
N GLY A 173 2.41 15.87 7.23
CA GLY A 173 1.94 14.52 7.34
C GLY A 173 2.83 13.63 8.22
N LEU A 174 2.70 12.34 8.05
CA LEU A 174 3.60 11.33 8.60
C LEU A 174 3.94 10.28 7.54
N VAL A 175 5.01 9.54 7.76
CA VAL A 175 5.38 8.39 6.93
C VAL A 175 5.97 7.31 7.83
N THR A 176 5.67 6.04 7.49
CA THR A 176 6.20 4.87 8.20
C THR A 176 7.19 4.09 7.32
N ILE A 177 7.94 3.18 7.91
CA ILE A 177 8.81 2.27 7.16
C ILE A 177 7.96 1.31 6.33
N GLU A 178 6.80 0.94 6.86
CA GLU A 178 5.82 0.09 6.22
C GLU A 178 5.35 0.72 4.88
N ASP A 179 5.04 2.03 4.86
CA ASP A 179 4.65 2.75 3.63
C ASP A 179 5.76 2.72 2.55
N VAL A 180 7.03 2.79 2.97
CA VAL A 180 8.16 2.71 2.03
C VAL A 180 8.36 1.30 1.51
N LEU A 181 8.18 0.28 2.36
CA LEU A 181 8.31 -1.13 1.97
C LEU A 181 7.17 -1.55 1.04
N GLU A 182 5.95 -1.05 1.26
CA GLU A 182 4.80 -1.26 0.38
C GLU A 182 5.08 -0.79 -1.06
N GLN A 183 5.87 0.28 -1.25
CA GLN A 183 6.26 0.71 -2.59
C GLN A 183 7.20 -0.28 -3.31
N ILE A 184 7.86 -1.18 -2.57
CA ILE A 184 8.75 -2.21 -3.13
C ILE A 184 7.99 -3.51 -3.34
N VAL A 185 7.28 -3.96 -2.30
CA VAL A 185 6.64 -5.28 -2.27
C VAL A 185 5.25 -5.25 -2.92
N GLY A 186 4.65 -4.05 -3.03
CA GLY A 186 3.23 -3.89 -3.35
C GLY A 186 2.36 -4.14 -2.12
N ASP A 187 1.06 -4.12 -2.28
CA ASP A 187 0.14 -4.62 -1.26
C ASP A 187 0.58 -6.07 -0.97
N ILE A 188 0.92 -6.38 0.28
CA ILE A 188 1.19 -7.77 0.68
C ILE A 188 -0.18 -8.45 0.56
N GLU A 189 -0.38 -9.11 -0.58
CA GLU A 189 -1.54 -9.98 -0.75
C GLU A 189 -1.42 -11.05 0.32
N ASP A 190 -2.51 -11.29 1.08
CA ASP A 190 -2.56 -12.33 2.10
C ASP A 190 -2.19 -13.67 1.42
N GLU A 191 -1.47 -14.56 2.12
CA GLU A 191 -1.01 -15.88 1.63
C GLU A 191 -2.15 -16.79 1.09
N PHE A 192 -3.36 -16.26 1.01
CA PHE A 192 -4.56 -16.91 0.45
C PHE A 192 -4.95 -16.39 -0.94
N ASP A 193 -4.19 -15.45 -1.53
CA ASP A 193 -4.39 -14.98 -2.89
C ASP A 193 -3.60 -15.85 -3.87
N GLU A 194 -3.95 -17.14 -3.93
CA GLU A 194 -3.44 -18.06 -4.96
C GLU A 194 -3.83 -17.52 -6.34
N GLU A 195 -2.86 -17.46 -7.28
CA GLU A 195 -3.04 -17.03 -8.68
C GLU A 195 -4.18 -17.77 -9.42
N GLU A 196 -4.66 -18.88 -8.87
CA GLU A 196 -5.79 -19.65 -9.43
C GLU A 196 -7.17 -18.99 -9.21
N ASP A 197 -7.29 -18.00 -8.33
CA ASP A 197 -8.58 -17.38 -7.97
C ASP A 197 -8.78 -15.95 -8.50
N GLU A 198 -7.82 -15.38 -9.25
CA GLU A 198 -8.00 -14.03 -9.84
C GLU A 198 -9.20 -13.94 -10.79
N ASP A 199 -9.61 -15.04 -11.41
CA ASP A 199 -10.73 -15.10 -12.35
C ASP A 199 -12.05 -15.63 -11.73
N LYS A 200 -12.08 -15.91 -10.39
CA LYS A 200 -13.26 -16.50 -9.73
C LYS A 200 -13.86 -15.60 -8.65
N ILE A 201 -15.16 -15.76 -8.42
CA ILE A 201 -15.85 -15.18 -7.27
C ILE A 201 -15.46 -15.98 -6.02
N VAL A 202 -14.78 -15.33 -5.07
CA VAL A 202 -14.33 -15.96 -3.83
C VAL A 202 -15.20 -15.49 -2.66
N PRO A 203 -15.88 -16.41 -1.94
CA PRO A 203 -16.60 -16.07 -0.72
C PRO A 203 -15.61 -15.78 0.42
N LEU A 204 -15.84 -14.69 1.13
CA LEU A 204 -15.04 -14.26 2.29
C LEU A 204 -15.80 -14.50 3.61
N LYS A 205 -15.10 -14.35 4.75
CA LYS A 205 -15.79 -14.32 6.05
C LYS A 205 -16.85 -13.21 6.04
N ALA A 206 -18.04 -13.52 6.58
CA ALA A 206 -19.13 -12.55 6.67
C ALA A 206 -18.66 -11.28 7.38
N GLY A 207 -18.99 -10.13 6.78
CA GLY A 207 -18.75 -8.81 7.36
C GLY A 207 -19.80 -8.45 8.41
N THR A 208 -19.80 -7.20 8.84
CA THR A 208 -20.72 -6.68 9.86
C THR A 208 -22.17 -6.70 9.41
N ASN A 209 -22.42 -6.55 8.09
CA ASN A 209 -23.77 -6.41 7.52
C ASN A 209 -24.25 -7.68 6.79
N GLY A 210 -23.35 -8.65 6.51
CA GLY A 210 -23.76 -9.88 5.85
C GLY A 210 -22.65 -10.63 5.12
N PRO A 211 -23.01 -11.54 4.21
CA PRO A 211 -22.05 -12.28 3.40
C PRO A 211 -21.23 -11.35 2.48
N ARG A 212 -19.94 -11.67 2.32
CA ARG A 212 -18.99 -10.89 1.53
C ARG A 212 -18.31 -11.76 0.48
N TRP A 213 -17.99 -11.15 -0.66
CA TRP A 213 -17.28 -11.81 -1.77
C TRP A 213 -16.23 -10.90 -2.36
N ARG A 214 -15.09 -11.47 -2.72
CA ARG A 214 -14.12 -10.85 -3.64
C ARG A 214 -14.51 -11.25 -5.06
N ILE A 215 -14.65 -10.27 -5.95
CA ILE A 215 -15.20 -10.48 -7.29
C ILE A 215 -14.31 -9.78 -8.32
N PRO A 216 -13.76 -10.53 -9.29
CA PRO A 216 -13.06 -9.96 -10.44
C PRO A 216 -14.00 -9.07 -11.27
N ALA A 217 -13.51 -7.93 -11.73
CA ALA A 217 -14.32 -7.02 -12.53
C ALA A 217 -14.73 -7.59 -13.89
N LEU A 218 -13.99 -8.57 -14.40
CA LEU A 218 -14.31 -9.30 -15.65
C LEU A 218 -15.38 -10.39 -15.47
N THR A 219 -15.85 -10.65 -14.24
CA THR A 219 -16.93 -11.60 -13.98
C THR A 219 -18.18 -11.22 -14.79
N GLU A 220 -18.74 -12.19 -15.52
CA GLU A 220 -19.96 -11.99 -16.27
C GLU A 220 -21.16 -11.69 -15.35
N MET A 221 -22.03 -10.81 -15.75
CA MET A 221 -23.20 -10.39 -14.96
C MET A 221 -24.14 -11.57 -14.63
N GLU A 222 -24.21 -12.57 -15.50
CA GLU A 222 -25.00 -13.78 -15.27
C GLU A 222 -24.43 -14.59 -14.09
N ASP A 223 -23.12 -14.82 -14.07
CA ASP A 223 -22.43 -15.54 -12.99
C ASP A 223 -22.46 -14.78 -11.68
N PHE A 224 -22.31 -13.45 -11.72
CA PHE A 224 -22.47 -12.57 -10.58
C PHE A 224 -23.87 -12.73 -9.96
N ASN A 225 -24.92 -12.54 -10.75
CA ASN A 225 -26.30 -12.65 -10.28
C ASN A 225 -26.62 -14.03 -9.72
N LYS A 226 -26.15 -15.10 -10.37
CA LYS A 226 -26.33 -16.48 -9.93
C LYS A 226 -25.63 -16.77 -8.61
N THR A 227 -24.38 -16.31 -8.46
CA THR A 227 -23.56 -16.62 -7.27
C THR A 227 -24.04 -15.85 -6.04
N LEU A 228 -24.40 -14.57 -6.19
CA LEU A 228 -24.85 -13.73 -5.08
C LEU A 228 -26.36 -13.84 -4.85
N GLY A 229 -27.10 -14.53 -5.72
CA GLY A 229 -28.56 -14.62 -5.66
C GLY A 229 -29.20 -13.24 -5.82
N THR A 230 -28.75 -12.47 -6.82
CA THR A 230 -29.24 -11.12 -7.13
C THR A 230 -29.93 -11.11 -8.49
N GLY A 231 -30.64 -10.03 -8.78
CA GLY A 231 -31.36 -9.84 -10.05
C GLY A 231 -31.03 -8.46 -10.63
N LEU A 232 -29.76 -8.08 -10.63
CA LEU A 232 -29.37 -6.81 -11.22
C LEU A 232 -29.65 -6.84 -12.72
N GLU A 233 -30.48 -5.90 -13.17
CA GLU A 233 -30.76 -5.72 -14.61
C GLU A 233 -29.59 -5.01 -15.27
N TYR A 234 -29.05 -5.60 -16.33
CA TYR A 234 -27.93 -5.06 -17.08
C TYR A 234 -28.24 -4.98 -18.56
N ASN A 235 -28.04 -3.79 -19.13
CA ASN A 235 -28.22 -3.53 -20.56
C ASN A 235 -26.90 -3.02 -21.14
N ARG A 236 -26.40 -3.65 -22.21
CA ARG A 236 -25.21 -3.25 -22.96
C ARG A 236 -23.87 -3.40 -22.23
N VAL A 237 -23.82 -4.16 -21.15
CA VAL A 237 -22.59 -4.48 -20.42
C VAL A 237 -22.59 -5.96 -20.10
N ASP A 238 -21.47 -6.62 -20.27
CA ASP A 238 -21.36 -8.08 -20.09
C ASP A 238 -20.75 -8.43 -18.74
N THR A 239 -19.96 -7.51 -18.12
CA THR A 239 -19.21 -7.76 -16.90
C THR A 239 -19.63 -6.84 -15.75
N ILE A 240 -19.38 -7.29 -14.49
CA ILE A 240 -19.68 -6.49 -13.30
C ILE A 240 -18.87 -5.19 -13.27
N GLY A 241 -17.61 -5.21 -13.70
CA GLY A 241 -16.79 -3.99 -13.80
C GLY A 241 -17.35 -2.98 -14.80
N GLY A 242 -17.81 -3.45 -15.96
CA GLY A 242 -18.50 -2.61 -16.93
C GLY A 242 -19.82 -2.06 -16.40
N PHE A 243 -20.58 -2.86 -15.66
CA PHE A 243 -21.81 -2.45 -15.00
C PHE A 243 -21.58 -1.32 -13.97
N VAL A 244 -20.58 -1.51 -13.10
CA VAL A 244 -20.20 -0.51 -12.09
C VAL A 244 -19.73 0.79 -12.74
N ALA A 245 -18.82 0.72 -13.72
CA ALA A 245 -18.32 1.91 -14.42
C ALA A 245 -19.45 2.67 -15.14
N ASN A 246 -20.39 1.93 -15.75
CA ASN A 246 -21.56 2.53 -16.39
C ASN A 246 -22.51 3.17 -15.38
N HIS A 247 -22.72 2.53 -14.22
CA HIS A 247 -23.58 3.05 -13.15
C HIS A 247 -23.02 4.35 -12.55
N LEU A 248 -21.71 4.41 -12.33
CA LEU A 248 -21.02 5.57 -11.76
C LEU A 248 -20.70 6.66 -12.80
N GLY A 249 -20.80 6.35 -14.11
CA GLY A 249 -20.42 7.26 -15.19
C GLY A 249 -18.93 7.55 -15.31
N ARG A 250 -18.09 6.81 -14.57
CA ARG A 250 -16.62 6.90 -14.56
C ARG A 250 -16.00 5.57 -14.15
N VAL A 251 -14.71 5.40 -14.40
CA VAL A 251 -13.93 4.33 -13.76
C VAL A 251 -13.69 4.73 -12.31
N PRO A 252 -14.10 3.90 -11.32
CA PRO A 252 -13.84 4.21 -9.91
C PRO A 252 -12.37 3.97 -9.56
N HIS A 253 -11.91 4.59 -8.47
CA HIS A 253 -10.55 4.42 -7.94
C HIS A 253 -10.53 3.42 -6.79
N LYS A 254 -9.35 2.87 -6.47
CA LYS A 254 -9.15 2.04 -5.28
C LYS A 254 -9.66 2.78 -4.03
N GLY A 255 -10.42 2.09 -3.18
CA GLY A 255 -11.03 2.64 -1.97
C GLY A 255 -12.36 3.35 -2.17
N ASP A 256 -12.85 3.52 -3.41
CA ASP A 256 -14.20 4.04 -3.64
C ASP A 256 -15.22 3.04 -3.12
N THR A 257 -16.23 3.53 -2.39
CA THR A 257 -17.37 2.74 -1.90
C THR A 257 -18.69 3.29 -2.40
N PHE A 258 -19.65 2.41 -2.69
CA PHE A 258 -21.00 2.79 -3.15
C PHE A 258 -21.99 1.65 -2.98
N ASP A 259 -23.29 1.98 -2.98
CA ASP A 259 -24.37 1.02 -2.82
C ASP A 259 -25.19 0.90 -4.10
N ILE A 260 -25.53 -0.34 -4.49
CA ILE A 260 -26.47 -0.63 -5.58
C ILE A 260 -27.49 -1.66 -5.07
N GLY A 261 -28.71 -1.22 -4.82
CA GLY A 261 -29.75 -2.07 -4.25
C GLY A 261 -29.44 -2.47 -2.81
N ASP A 262 -29.35 -3.77 -2.57
CA ASP A 262 -28.98 -4.38 -1.27
C ASP A 262 -27.51 -4.75 -1.16
N LEU A 263 -26.70 -4.35 -2.14
CA LEU A 263 -25.27 -4.64 -2.22
C LEU A 263 -24.44 -3.38 -1.93
N HIS A 264 -23.48 -3.55 -1.04
CA HIS A 264 -22.41 -2.58 -0.79
C HIS A 264 -21.15 -3.00 -1.54
N PHE A 265 -20.59 -2.09 -2.31
CA PHE A 265 -19.40 -2.29 -3.13
C PHE A 265 -18.23 -1.46 -2.59
N GLU A 266 -17.06 -2.06 -2.55
CA GLU A 266 -15.78 -1.40 -2.31
C GLU A 266 -14.79 -1.79 -3.41
N VAL A 267 -14.07 -0.82 -3.94
CA VAL A 267 -13.07 -1.04 -4.99
C VAL A 267 -11.74 -1.44 -4.35
N LEU A 268 -11.38 -2.72 -4.47
CA LEU A 268 -10.11 -3.22 -3.95
C LEU A 268 -8.94 -2.88 -4.88
N ARG A 269 -9.15 -3.01 -6.21
CA ARG A 269 -8.11 -2.78 -7.20
C ARG A 269 -8.69 -2.13 -8.45
N ALA A 270 -8.11 -1.01 -8.88
CA ALA A 270 -8.42 -0.31 -10.12
C ALA A 270 -7.20 0.48 -10.62
N ASP A 271 -7.10 0.69 -11.92
CA ASP A 271 -6.14 1.60 -12.53
C ASP A 271 -6.87 2.77 -13.24
N ALA A 272 -6.12 3.65 -13.91
CA ALA A 272 -6.68 4.82 -14.58
C ALA A 272 -7.64 4.50 -15.74
N ARG A 273 -7.70 3.23 -16.19
CA ARG A 273 -8.46 2.81 -17.37
C ARG A 273 -9.53 1.78 -17.08
N GLN A 274 -9.32 0.94 -16.05
CA GLN A 274 -10.22 -0.17 -15.75
C GLN A 274 -10.24 -0.54 -14.26
N LEU A 275 -11.37 -1.15 -13.89
CA LEU A 275 -11.58 -1.79 -12.61
C LEU A 275 -11.08 -3.24 -12.69
N HIS A 276 -10.41 -3.72 -11.64
CA HIS A 276 -9.87 -5.08 -11.59
C HIS A 276 -10.61 -5.95 -10.58
N THR A 277 -10.78 -5.47 -9.33
CA THR A 277 -11.34 -6.30 -8.25
C THR A 277 -12.26 -5.49 -7.36
N LEU A 278 -13.38 -6.09 -6.99
CA LEU A 278 -14.40 -5.55 -6.11
C LEU A 278 -14.55 -6.42 -4.86
N LEU A 279 -14.78 -5.79 -3.73
CA LEU A 279 -15.40 -6.40 -2.57
C LEU A 279 -16.88 -6.08 -2.60
N VAL A 280 -17.73 -7.10 -2.46
CA VAL A 280 -19.18 -6.93 -2.44
C VAL A 280 -19.74 -7.54 -1.16
N GLU A 281 -20.49 -6.76 -0.39
CA GLU A 281 -21.18 -7.20 0.82
C GLU A 281 -22.69 -7.09 0.61
N LYS A 282 -23.44 -8.14 0.95
CA LYS A 282 -24.90 -8.15 0.84
C LYS A 282 -25.55 -7.84 2.18
N ASN A 283 -26.30 -6.73 2.26
CA ASN A 283 -26.97 -6.29 3.47
C ASN A 283 -28.15 -7.21 3.82
N ALA A 284 -27.99 -8.01 4.85
CA ALA A 284 -29.04 -8.92 5.34
C ALA A 284 -30.31 -8.19 5.86
N ALA A 285 -30.20 -6.94 6.27
CA ALA A 285 -31.29 -6.18 6.86
C ALA A 285 -32.35 -5.66 5.86
N MET A 286 -32.09 -5.73 4.54
CA MET A 286 -33.05 -5.27 3.51
C MET A 286 -33.95 -6.37 2.96
N GLN A 287 -33.72 -7.64 3.31
CA GLN A 287 -34.58 -8.77 2.85
C GLN A 287 -35.98 -8.82 3.47
N GLU A 288 -36.23 -8.13 4.59
CA GLU A 288 -37.53 -8.16 5.27
C GLU A 288 -38.59 -7.16 4.76
N LYS A 289 -38.29 -6.34 3.73
CA LYS A 289 -39.20 -5.29 3.24
C LYS A 289 -40.00 -5.61 2.00
N ASN A 290 -39.96 -6.83 1.45
CA ASN A 290 -40.88 -7.22 0.36
C ASN A 290 -41.68 -8.47 0.77
N PRO A 291 -42.82 -8.33 1.48
CA PRO A 291 -43.80 -9.41 1.55
C PRO A 291 -44.47 -9.50 0.17
N VAL A 292 -44.25 -10.59 -0.53
CA VAL A 292 -45.03 -11.00 -1.69
C VAL A 292 -46.50 -11.05 -1.23
N THR A 293 -47.28 -10.06 -1.62
CA THR A 293 -48.74 -10.13 -1.51
C THR A 293 -49.24 -11.02 -2.67
N LEU A 294 -49.83 -12.14 -2.27
CA LEU A 294 -50.61 -13.05 -3.15
C LEU A 294 -51.77 -12.34 -3.86
#